data_ebfd518c6721fd376f9460f86243a97b
#
_entry.id   ebfd518c6721fd376f9460f86243a97b
#
_cell.length_a   1.000
_cell.length_b   1.000
_cell.length_c   1.000
_cell.angle_alpha   90.00
_cell.angle_beta   90.00
_cell.angle_gamma   90.00
#
_symmetry.space_group_name_H-M   'P 1'
#
loop_
_entity.id
_entity.type
_entity.pdbx_description
1 polymer ?
#
loop_
_entity_poly.entity_id
_entity_poly.type
_entity_poly.pdbx_seq_one_letter_code
_entity_poly.pdbx_strand_id
1 'polypeptide(L)'
;MNIAVDARTLETRTRQGVPGPARPPSPAHVIRDDAEALAVAHGLAAEFRIGASERDRNHARPLAELDAFSQSGLWSINVPRAYGGPEVSYKTLAQVIAIISAADPAIGQIAQNHLGIVAAIRTVSDEPQKQLLFGEVLRGTRFGNAFSERGTKRAADFETRFTDHGDHVIVRGQKFYATGALLAHLVPIVALDAEGRAWYAIAERDAPGLSVIDDWSSFGQRGTASGTVLIEDVWVEKTHLVPAWRGYEA
;
A
#
# COMPACT_ATOMS: atom_id res chain seq x y z
N MET A 1 18.86 36.59 18.25
CA MET A 1 19.67 35.35 18.37
C MET A 1 19.13 34.37 17.33
N ASN A 2 19.73 34.39 16.10
CA ASN A 2 19.31 33.53 15.01
C ASN A 2 19.89 32.13 15.25
N ILE A 3 19.05 31.18 15.56
CA ILE A 3 19.45 29.77 15.59
C ILE A 3 19.44 29.32 14.11
N ALA A 4 20.60 29.36 13.47
CA ALA A 4 20.81 28.70 12.20
C ALA A 4 20.72 27.20 12.43
N VAL A 5 19.58 26.59 12.06
CA VAL A 5 19.45 25.12 12.02
C VAL A 5 20.36 24.63 10.89
N ASP A 6 21.36 23.82 11.24
CA ASP A 6 22.34 23.27 10.31
C ASP A 6 21.60 22.42 9.25
N ALA A 7 21.71 22.83 7.98
CA ALA A 7 21.10 22.17 6.84
C ALA A 7 21.48 20.65 6.77
N ARG A 8 22.67 20.27 7.24
CA ARG A 8 23.13 18.87 7.32
C ARG A 8 22.33 18.07 8.36
N THR A 9 21.93 18.70 9.45
CA THR A 9 21.11 18.04 10.49
C THR A 9 19.67 17.85 10.03
N LEU A 10 19.14 18.74 9.19
CA LEU A 10 17.86 18.58 8.52
C LEU A 10 17.91 17.46 7.45
N GLU A 11 18.95 17.41 6.61
CA GLU A 11 19.12 16.35 5.62
C GLU A 11 19.29 14.96 6.26
N THR A 12 19.93 14.86 7.41
CA THR A 12 20.12 13.57 8.12
C THR A 12 18.81 13.12 8.81
N ARG A 13 18.02 14.04 9.35
CA ARG A 13 16.73 13.73 9.96
C ARG A 13 15.66 13.34 8.93
N THR A 14 15.71 13.91 7.72
CA THR A 14 14.78 13.61 6.62
C THR A 14 15.03 12.25 5.95
N ARG A 15 16.18 11.60 6.19
CA ARG A 15 16.52 10.29 5.60
C ARG A 15 16.23 9.09 6.51
N GLN A 16 15.84 9.29 7.75
CA GLN A 16 15.45 8.17 8.60
C GLN A 16 13.99 7.79 8.33
N GLY A 17 13.77 6.53 7.96
CA GLY A 17 12.44 5.96 7.79
C GLY A 17 11.65 6.01 9.11
N VAL A 18 10.33 6.19 8.99
CA VAL A 18 9.42 6.15 10.14
C VAL A 18 8.98 4.70 10.35
N PRO A 19 8.92 4.18 11.59
CA PRO A 19 8.40 2.83 11.85
C PRO A 19 6.98 2.66 11.31
N GLY A 20 6.70 1.47 10.79
CA GLY A 20 5.38 1.10 10.29
C GLY A 20 4.36 0.86 11.40
N PRO A 21 3.07 0.75 11.05
CA PRO A 21 2.02 0.42 12.00
C PRO A 21 2.14 -1.04 12.46
N ALA A 22 1.70 -1.30 13.70
CA ALA A 22 1.57 -2.66 14.18
C ALA A 22 0.53 -3.44 13.36
N ARG A 23 0.78 -4.75 13.16
CA ARG A 23 -0.21 -5.62 12.52
C ARG A 23 -1.47 -5.72 13.37
N PRO A 24 -2.66 -5.91 12.75
CA PRO A 24 -3.90 -6.09 13.49
C PRO A 24 -3.79 -7.24 14.50
N PRO A 25 -4.25 -7.05 15.76
CA PRO A 25 -4.08 -8.04 16.83
C PRO A 25 -5.00 -9.26 16.67
N SER A 26 -6.01 -9.18 15.86
CA SER A 26 -7.00 -10.24 15.62
C SER A 26 -7.36 -10.33 14.14
N PRO A 27 -7.89 -11.48 13.67
CA PRO A 27 -8.42 -11.59 12.33
C PRO A 27 -9.47 -10.50 12.05
N ALA A 28 -9.45 -9.96 10.84
CA ALA A 28 -10.47 -9.02 10.40
C ALA A 28 -11.82 -9.71 10.26
N HIS A 29 -12.89 -8.92 10.32
CA HIS A 29 -14.21 -9.38 9.92
C HIS A 29 -14.20 -9.83 8.45
N VAL A 30 -14.91 -10.90 8.12
CA VAL A 30 -15.10 -11.34 6.73
C VAL A 30 -16.48 -10.90 6.28
N ILE A 31 -16.52 -9.98 5.34
CA ILE A 31 -17.75 -9.50 4.69
C ILE A 31 -18.45 -10.69 4.02
N ARG A 32 -19.76 -10.80 4.13
CA ARG A 32 -20.56 -11.91 3.58
C ARG A 32 -20.97 -11.70 2.12
N ASP A 33 -21.36 -10.47 1.78
CA ASP A 33 -21.95 -10.14 0.50
C ASP A 33 -21.84 -8.62 0.16
N ASP A 34 -22.33 -8.26 -1.01
CA ASP A 34 -22.36 -6.89 -1.53
C ASP A 34 -23.13 -5.92 -0.61
N ALA A 35 -24.25 -6.37 -0.03
CA ALA A 35 -25.07 -5.53 0.83
C ALA A 35 -24.37 -5.18 2.13
N GLU A 36 -23.72 -6.16 2.75
CA GLU A 36 -22.90 -5.93 3.94
C GLU A 36 -21.71 -5.03 3.67
N ALA A 37 -21.00 -5.22 2.54
CA ALA A 37 -19.88 -4.36 2.15
C ALA A 37 -20.30 -2.88 2.09
N LEU A 38 -21.46 -2.59 1.49
CA LEU A 38 -22.01 -1.23 1.42
C LEU A 38 -22.41 -0.71 2.79
N ALA A 39 -23.07 -1.52 3.61
CA ALA A 39 -23.48 -1.12 4.96
C ALA A 39 -22.28 -0.77 5.84
N VAL A 40 -21.23 -1.60 5.83
CA VAL A 40 -19.96 -1.37 6.56
C VAL A 40 -19.27 -0.11 6.03
N ALA A 41 -19.21 0.07 4.69
CA ALA A 41 -18.61 1.26 4.10
C ALA A 41 -19.33 2.55 4.53
N HIS A 42 -20.66 2.55 4.58
CA HIS A 42 -21.43 3.71 5.07
C HIS A 42 -21.19 3.98 6.56
N GLY A 43 -21.08 2.95 7.40
CA GLY A 43 -20.75 3.09 8.80
C GLY A 43 -19.38 3.77 9.00
N LEU A 44 -18.34 3.21 8.39
CA LEU A 44 -17.00 3.78 8.45
C LEU A 44 -16.92 5.20 7.85
N ALA A 45 -17.62 5.45 6.74
CA ALA A 45 -17.65 6.78 6.13
C ALA A 45 -18.26 7.83 7.06
N ALA A 46 -19.26 7.49 7.87
CA ALA A 46 -19.83 8.38 8.86
C ALA A 46 -18.79 8.77 9.93
N GLU A 47 -18.02 7.79 10.40
CA GLU A 47 -16.94 8.00 11.37
C GLU A 47 -15.77 8.80 10.76
N PHE A 48 -15.30 8.43 9.57
CA PHE A 48 -14.14 9.04 8.91
C PHE A 48 -14.37 10.50 8.52
N ARG A 49 -15.61 10.88 8.22
CA ARG A 49 -16.00 12.26 7.94
C ARG A 49 -15.73 13.19 9.13
N ILE A 50 -15.80 12.65 10.35
CA ILE A 50 -15.49 13.40 11.56
C ILE A 50 -13.99 13.71 11.54
N GLY A 51 -13.65 15.00 11.54
CA GLY A 51 -12.26 15.47 11.53
C GLY A 51 -11.50 15.33 10.21
N ALA A 52 -12.10 14.83 9.11
CA ALA A 52 -11.40 14.66 7.83
C ALA A 52 -10.71 15.94 7.33
N SER A 53 -11.40 17.09 7.37
CA SER A 53 -10.82 18.38 6.99
C SER A 53 -9.69 18.84 7.93
N GLU A 54 -9.76 18.48 9.20
CA GLU A 54 -8.72 18.80 10.17
C GLU A 54 -7.50 17.90 9.97
N ARG A 55 -7.70 16.61 9.73
CA ARG A 55 -6.61 15.69 9.36
C ARG A 55 -5.86 16.17 8.13
N ASP A 56 -6.59 16.54 7.07
CA ASP A 56 -5.95 17.04 5.84
C ASP A 56 -5.18 18.33 6.10
N ARG A 57 -5.78 19.30 6.80
CA ARG A 57 -5.16 20.61 7.11
C ARG A 57 -3.90 20.46 7.93
N ASN A 58 -3.88 19.54 8.88
CA ASN A 58 -2.78 19.33 9.83
C ASN A 58 -1.77 18.27 9.37
N HIS A 59 -1.91 17.71 8.15
CA HIS A 59 -1.12 16.58 7.67
C HIS A 59 -1.16 15.37 8.63
N ALA A 60 -2.27 15.18 9.33
CA ALA A 60 -2.40 14.10 10.27
C ALA A 60 -2.59 12.76 9.55
N ARG A 61 -1.88 11.75 10.03
CA ARG A 61 -1.95 10.39 9.48
C ARG A 61 -3.24 9.71 9.98
N PRO A 62 -4.09 9.16 9.10
CA PRO A 62 -5.35 8.52 9.49
C PRO A 62 -5.14 7.08 10.01
N LEU A 63 -4.25 6.89 11.01
CA LEU A 63 -3.89 5.55 11.49
C LEU A 63 -5.06 4.84 12.16
N ALA A 64 -5.80 5.53 13.03
CA ALA A 64 -6.95 4.95 13.72
C ALA A 64 -8.06 4.55 12.73
N GLU A 65 -8.30 5.40 11.73
CA GLU A 65 -9.27 5.14 10.67
C GLU A 65 -8.85 3.94 9.80
N LEU A 66 -7.56 3.84 9.45
CA LEU A 66 -7.03 2.71 8.70
C LEU A 66 -7.02 1.42 9.51
N ASP A 67 -6.84 1.48 10.81
CA ASP A 67 -6.95 0.32 11.69
C ASP A 67 -8.41 -0.15 11.82
N ALA A 68 -9.38 0.77 11.93
CA ALA A 68 -10.80 0.46 11.85
C ALA A 68 -11.16 -0.16 10.49
N PHE A 69 -10.62 0.40 9.40
CA PHE A 69 -10.78 -0.16 8.06
C PHE A 69 -10.19 -1.58 7.97
N SER A 70 -9.01 -1.82 8.56
CA SER A 70 -8.38 -3.15 8.62
C SER A 70 -9.27 -4.18 9.31
N GLN A 71 -9.94 -3.81 10.40
CA GLN A 71 -10.82 -4.71 11.16
C GLN A 71 -12.19 -4.92 10.50
N SER A 72 -12.63 -4.00 9.65
CA SER A 72 -13.97 -4.03 9.02
C SER A 72 -14.15 -5.12 7.96
N GLY A 73 -13.06 -5.69 7.46
CA GLY A 73 -13.07 -6.64 6.34
C GLY A 73 -13.08 -6.00 4.95
N LEU A 74 -13.16 -4.68 4.85
CA LEU A 74 -13.24 -4.01 3.54
C LEU A 74 -11.94 -4.11 2.71
N TRP A 75 -10.78 -4.42 3.33
CA TRP A 75 -9.56 -4.70 2.57
C TRP A 75 -9.68 -5.97 1.72
N SER A 76 -10.51 -6.93 2.13
CA SER A 76 -10.62 -8.24 1.49
C SER A 76 -11.79 -8.39 0.53
N ILE A 77 -12.55 -7.33 0.23
CA ILE A 77 -13.83 -7.43 -0.49
C ILE A 77 -13.71 -7.99 -1.91
N ASN A 78 -12.56 -7.89 -2.56
CA ASN A 78 -12.29 -8.46 -3.87
C ASN A 78 -11.43 -9.75 -3.84
N VAL A 79 -11.15 -10.28 -2.64
CA VAL A 79 -10.54 -11.62 -2.51
C VAL A 79 -11.55 -12.66 -2.98
N PRO A 80 -11.15 -13.61 -3.86
CA PRO A 80 -12.06 -14.63 -4.37
C PRO A 80 -12.59 -15.56 -3.29
N ARG A 81 -13.81 -16.06 -3.47
CA ARG A 81 -14.46 -17.01 -2.55
C ARG A 81 -13.67 -18.29 -2.34
N ALA A 82 -12.96 -18.74 -3.36
CA ALA A 82 -12.09 -19.92 -3.31
C ALA A 82 -10.98 -19.79 -2.23
N TYR A 83 -10.63 -18.56 -1.82
CA TYR A 83 -9.64 -18.26 -0.78
C TYR A 83 -10.28 -17.73 0.51
N GLY A 84 -11.60 -17.82 0.64
CA GLY A 84 -12.32 -17.38 1.84
C GLY A 84 -12.75 -15.91 1.82
N GLY A 85 -12.58 -15.19 0.72
CA GLY A 85 -13.04 -13.82 0.58
C GLY A 85 -14.51 -13.72 0.12
N PRO A 86 -15.13 -12.53 0.21
CA PRO A 86 -16.52 -12.33 -0.20
C PRO A 86 -16.71 -12.26 -1.71
N GLU A 87 -15.68 -11.88 -2.45
CA GLU A 87 -15.73 -11.70 -3.91
C GLU A 87 -16.92 -10.83 -4.33
N VAL A 88 -17.02 -9.62 -3.78
CA VAL A 88 -18.08 -8.68 -4.13
C VAL A 88 -18.00 -8.28 -5.61
N SER A 89 -19.13 -7.83 -6.15
CA SER A 89 -19.17 -7.34 -7.53
C SER A 89 -18.28 -6.10 -7.73
N TYR A 90 -17.73 -5.91 -8.93
CA TYR A 90 -16.97 -4.69 -9.26
C TYR A 90 -17.79 -3.41 -9.09
N LYS A 91 -19.12 -3.48 -9.27
CA LYS A 91 -20.02 -2.37 -8.98
C LYS A 91 -19.95 -1.99 -7.50
N THR A 92 -20.06 -2.97 -6.61
CA THR A 92 -20.00 -2.76 -5.17
C THR A 92 -18.63 -2.28 -4.74
N LEU A 93 -17.55 -2.84 -5.28
CA LEU A 93 -16.19 -2.37 -5.04
C LEU A 93 -16.05 -0.87 -5.39
N ALA A 94 -16.51 -0.45 -6.56
CA ALA A 94 -16.48 0.95 -6.97
C ALA A 94 -17.32 1.85 -6.04
N GLN A 95 -18.50 1.37 -5.59
CA GLN A 95 -19.36 2.09 -4.66
C GLN A 95 -18.67 2.23 -3.27
N VAL A 96 -18.03 1.19 -2.75
CA VAL A 96 -17.28 1.27 -1.49
C VAL A 96 -16.17 2.33 -1.58
N ILE A 97 -15.37 2.33 -2.66
CA ILE A 97 -14.35 3.35 -2.88
C ILE A 97 -14.97 4.76 -2.93
N ALA A 98 -16.08 4.93 -3.64
CA ALA A 98 -16.76 6.22 -3.75
C ALA A 98 -17.30 6.71 -2.40
N ILE A 99 -17.93 5.83 -1.59
CA ILE A 99 -18.47 6.14 -0.26
C ILE A 99 -17.34 6.61 0.68
N ILE A 100 -16.24 5.86 0.74
CA ILE A 100 -15.10 6.19 1.58
C ILE A 100 -14.40 7.49 1.11
N SER A 101 -14.21 7.65 -0.21
CA SER A 101 -13.57 8.85 -0.77
C SER A 101 -14.40 10.12 -0.55
N ALA A 102 -15.73 10.00 -0.53
CA ALA A 102 -16.62 11.13 -0.22
C ALA A 102 -16.56 11.54 1.26
N ALA A 103 -16.14 10.67 2.15
CA ALA A 103 -15.94 10.96 3.56
C ALA A 103 -14.54 11.50 3.85
N ASP A 104 -13.51 10.79 3.38
CA ASP A 104 -12.09 11.17 3.48
C ASP A 104 -11.35 10.73 2.20
N PRO A 105 -11.01 11.66 1.30
CA PRO A 105 -10.38 11.33 0.02
C PRO A 105 -8.98 10.71 0.17
N ALA A 106 -8.25 11.00 1.26
CA ALA A 106 -6.95 10.39 1.50
C ALA A 106 -7.09 8.89 1.83
N ILE A 107 -8.05 8.52 2.67
CA ILE A 107 -8.36 7.12 2.98
C ILE A 107 -8.86 6.39 1.73
N GLY A 108 -9.75 7.03 0.94
CA GLY A 108 -10.23 6.48 -0.32
C GLY A 108 -9.11 6.18 -1.32
N GLN A 109 -8.12 7.07 -1.43
CA GLN A 109 -6.95 6.87 -2.29
C GLN A 109 -6.07 5.71 -1.80
N ILE A 110 -5.87 5.57 -0.49
CA ILE A 110 -5.13 4.43 0.09
C ILE A 110 -5.89 3.13 -0.17
N ALA A 111 -7.22 3.12 0.04
CA ALA A 111 -8.06 1.95 -0.20
C ALA A 111 -8.03 1.51 -1.67
N GLN A 112 -8.12 2.44 -2.61
CA GLN A 112 -8.05 2.15 -4.04
C GLN A 112 -6.73 1.48 -4.41
N ASN A 113 -5.59 1.95 -3.89
CA ASN A 113 -4.28 1.33 -4.14
C ASN A 113 -4.24 -0.11 -3.62
N HIS A 114 -4.65 -0.33 -2.37
CA HIS A 114 -4.68 -1.66 -1.77
C HIS A 114 -5.55 -2.63 -2.60
N LEU A 115 -6.79 -2.26 -2.91
CA LEU A 115 -7.72 -3.10 -3.67
C LEU A 115 -7.21 -3.37 -5.10
N GLY A 116 -6.48 -2.42 -5.69
CA GLY A 116 -5.77 -2.61 -6.96
C GLY A 116 -4.68 -3.68 -6.89
N ILE A 117 -3.90 -3.71 -5.80
CA ILE A 117 -2.89 -4.76 -5.57
C ILE A 117 -3.55 -6.13 -5.38
N VAL A 118 -4.64 -6.21 -4.60
CA VAL A 118 -5.40 -7.47 -4.43
C VAL A 118 -5.93 -7.99 -5.78
N ALA A 119 -6.42 -7.09 -6.65
CA ALA A 119 -6.85 -7.44 -8.00
C ALA A 119 -5.69 -7.93 -8.88
N ALA A 120 -4.51 -7.30 -8.77
CA ALA A 120 -3.32 -7.74 -9.49
C ALA A 120 -2.87 -9.13 -9.03
N ILE A 121 -2.80 -9.39 -7.71
CA ILE A 121 -2.49 -10.71 -7.14
C ILE A 121 -3.44 -11.77 -7.70
N ARG A 122 -4.75 -11.47 -7.75
CA ARG A 122 -5.75 -12.37 -8.33
C ARG A 122 -5.42 -12.76 -9.77
N THR A 123 -4.92 -11.83 -10.56
CA THR A 123 -4.74 -11.99 -12.01
C THR A 123 -3.42 -12.66 -12.36
N VAL A 124 -2.32 -12.29 -11.71
CA VAL A 124 -0.97 -12.65 -12.19
C VAL A 124 -0.18 -13.58 -11.27
N SER A 125 -0.62 -13.79 -10.01
CA SER A 125 0.06 -14.66 -9.05
C SER A 125 -0.20 -16.15 -9.32
N ASP A 126 0.74 -16.99 -8.93
CA ASP A 126 0.54 -18.43 -8.85
C ASP A 126 -0.28 -18.82 -7.60
N GLU A 127 -0.63 -20.11 -7.52
CA GLU A 127 -1.51 -20.61 -6.46
C GLU A 127 -0.91 -20.45 -5.04
N PRO A 128 0.36 -20.83 -4.78
CA PRO A 128 0.99 -20.59 -3.50
C PRO A 128 1.00 -19.10 -3.07
N GLN A 129 1.29 -18.20 -4.01
CA GLN A 129 1.29 -16.75 -3.77
C GLN A 129 -0.11 -16.24 -3.41
N LYS A 130 -1.15 -16.71 -4.13
CA LYS A 130 -2.55 -16.35 -3.83
C LYS A 130 -2.95 -16.80 -2.43
N GLN A 131 -2.67 -18.05 -2.05
CA GLN A 131 -2.96 -18.58 -0.72
C GLN A 131 -2.30 -17.71 0.38
N LEU A 132 -1.03 -17.41 0.20
CA LEU A 132 -0.25 -16.61 1.15
C LEU A 132 -0.81 -15.18 1.27
N LEU A 133 -0.87 -14.46 0.15
CA LEU A 133 -1.15 -13.03 0.14
C LEU A 133 -2.62 -12.72 0.43
N PHE A 134 -3.58 -13.54 -0.06
CA PHE A 134 -4.98 -13.39 0.33
C PHE A 134 -5.19 -13.73 1.81
N GLY A 135 -4.45 -14.72 2.34
CA GLY A 135 -4.46 -15.01 3.77
C GLY A 135 -4.03 -13.80 4.61
N GLU A 136 -3.01 -13.06 4.18
CA GLU A 136 -2.61 -11.80 4.83
C GLU A 136 -3.74 -10.76 4.78
N VAL A 137 -4.34 -10.55 3.61
CA VAL A 137 -5.42 -9.56 3.43
C VAL A 137 -6.64 -9.89 4.28
N LEU A 138 -7.04 -11.16 4.39
CA LEU A 138 -8.14 -11.63 5.23
C LEU A 138 -7.87 -11.42 6.73
N ARG A 139 -6.61 -11.33 7.14
CA ARG A 139 -6.24 -10.95 8.51
C ARG A 139 -6.25 -9.44 8.77
N GLY A 140 -6.59 -8.63 7.77
CA GLY A 140 -6.60 -7.16 7.86
C GLY A 140 -5.27 -6.51 7.52
N THR A 141 -4.31 -7.25 6.96
CA THR A 141 -3.07 -6.69 6.44
C THR A 141 -3.37 -5.75 5.27
N ARG A 142 -2.79 -4.55 5.29
CA ARG A 142 -2.95 -3.55 4.23
C ARG A 142 -1.67 -3.33 3.44
N PHE A 143 -1.81 -3.22 2.12
CA PHE A 143 -0.76 -2.85 1.19
C PHE A 143 -0.68 -1.34 1.02
N GLY A 144 0.55 -0.80 0.98
CA GLY A 144 0.84 0.48 0.36
C GLY A 144 1.23 0.29 -1.10
N ASN A 145 1.87 1.30 -1.71
CA ASN A 145 2.56 1.13 -2.97
C ASN A 145 3.93 1.80 -2.98
N ALA A 146 4.84 1.30 -3.83
CA ALA A 146 6.13 1.91 -4.11
C ALA A 146 6.43 1.70 -5.61
N PHE A 147 5.74 2.47 -6.48
CA PHE A 147 5.71 2.23 -7.92
C PHE A 147 6.44 3.29 -8.72
N SER A 148 6.09 4.57 -8.53
CA SER A 148 6.55 5.67 -9.37
C SER A 148 8.01 6.04 -9.10
N GLU A 149 8.70 6.47 -10.13
CA GLU A 149 10.05 7.02 -10.08
C GLU A 149 10.09 8.44 -10.61
N ARG A 150 11.16 9.17 -10.31
CA ARG A 150 11.40 10.52 -10.82
C ARG A 150 12.59 10.51 -11.77
N GLY A 151 12.55 11.42 -12.75
CA GLY A 151 13.67 11.59 -13.69
C GLY A 151 13.66 10.66 -14.89
N THR A 152 12.76 9.70 -14.96
CA THR A 152 12.56 8.81 -16.10
C THR A 152 11.75 9.49 -17.21
N LYS A 153 11.95 9.05 -18.47
CA LYS A 153 11.26 9.66 -19.63
C LYS A 153 9.77 9.37 -19.68
N ARG A 154 9.35 8.24 -19.12
CA ARG A 154 7.94 7.78 -19.06
C ARG A 154 7.63 7.24 -17.67
N ALA A 155 6.39 7.29 -17.26
CA ALA A 155 5.93 6.79 -15.98
C ALA A 155 6.17 5.27 -15.78
N ALA A 156 6.32 4.53 -16.88
CA ALA A 156 6.60 3.09 -16.88
C ALA A 156 8.09 2.75 -17.04
N ASP A 157 8.97 3.74 -17.18
CA ASP A 157 10.41 3.51 -17.23
C ASP A 157 10.93 3.41 -15.78
N PHE A 158 11.29 2.20 -15.33
CA PHE A 158 11.77 1.97 -13.98
C PHE A 158 13.29 1.72 -13.97
N GLU A 159 13.96 2.25 -12.94
CA GLU A 159 15.39 2.03 -12.65
C GLU A 159 15.58 1.06 -11.49
N THR A 160 14.59 0.97 -10.57
CA THR A 160 14.60 0.01 -9.46
C THR A 160 14.70 -1.41 -10.00
N ARG A 161 15.67 -2.18 -9.48
CA ARG A 161 15.96 -3.54 -9.92
C ARG A 161 16.13 -4.49 -8.76
N PHE A 162 16.01 -5.77 -9.05
CA PHE A 162 16.42 -6.80 -8.12
C PHE A 162 17.44 -7.76 -8.74
N THR A 163 18.22 -8.39 -7.85
CA THR A 163 19.12 -9.49 -8.18
C THR A 163 18.56 -10.77 -7.59
N ASP A 164 18.53 -11.84 -8.39
CA ASP A 164 18.04 -13.16 -8.00
C ASP A 164 19.13 -13.95 -7.28
N HIS A 165 18.83 -14.49 -6.09
CA HIS A 165 19.70 -15.30 -5.26
C HIS A 165 19.14 -16.70 -5.01
N GLY A 166 18.18 -17.17 -5.83
CA GLY A 166 17.60 -18.52 -5.76
C GLY A 166 16.31 -18.53 -4.94
N ASP A 167 16.36 -18.54 -3.62
CA ASP A 167 15.19 -18.55 -2.74
C ASP A 167 14.64 -17.14 -2.43
N HIS A 168 15.44 -16.12 -2.67
CA HIS A 168 15.08 -14.71 -2.45
C HIS A 168 15.64 -13.80 -3.55
N VAL A 169 15.24 -12.54 -3.49
CA VAL A 169 15.79 -11.46 -4.30
C VAL A 169 16.27 -10.31 -3.41
N ILE A 170 17.28 -9.57 -3.86
CA ILE A 170 17.75 -8.34 -3.24
C ILE A 170 17.34 -7.17 -4.12
N VAL A 171 16.54 -6.25 -3.56
CA VAL A 171 15.97 -5.11 -4.28
C VAL A 171 16.73 -3.83 -3.95
N ARG A 172 17.01 -3.01 -4.97
CA ARG A 172 17.65 -1.68 -4.85
C ARG A 172 16.95 -0.66 -5.71
N GLY A 173 16.79 0.55 -5.19
CA GLY A 173 16.22 1.66 -5.93
C GLY A 173 15.63 2.75 -5.04
N GLN A 174 14.79 3.59 -5.65
CA GLN A 174 14.09 4.65 -4.97
C GLN A 174 12.73 4.87 -5.61
N LYS A 175 11.70 5.08 -4.80
CA LYS A 175 10.35 5.34 -5.26
C LYS A 175 9.82 6.64 -4.67
N PHE A 176 8.89 7.25 -5.40
CA PHE A 176 8.25 8.51 -5.05
C PHE A 176 6.75 8.38 -5.17
N TYR A 177 6.03 9.28 -4.51
CA TYR A 177 4.57 9.25 -4.52
C TYR A 177 4.00 7.91 -4.02
N ALA A 178 4.67 7.34 -3.02
CA ALA A 178 4.39 6.01 -2.50
C ALA A 178 3.16 6.02 -1.57
N THR A 179 1.98 6.13 -2.20
CA THR A 179 0.69 6.26 -1.49
C THR A 179 0.47 5.13 -0.51
N GLY A 180 0.21 5.49 0.75
CA GLY A 180 -0.06 4.54 1.81
C GLY A 180 1.13 3.71 2.28
N ALA A 181 2.32 3.80 1.65
CA ALA A 181 3.48 3.01 2.07
C ALA A 181 3.90 3.27 3.52
N LEU A 182 3.81 4.53 3.98
CA LEU A 182 4.10 4.91 5.36
C LEU A 182 3.17 4.24 6.38
N LEU A 183 1.95 3.91 5.96
CA LEU A 183 0.83 3.45 6.79
C LEU A 183 0.48 1.97 6.53
N ALA A 184 1.28 1.29 5.71
CA ALA A 184 1.07 -0.10 5.31
C ALA A 184 1.72 -1.11 6.27
N HIS A 185 1.33 -2.37 6.15
CA HIS A 185 2.03 -3.51 6.74
C HIS A 185 2.98 -4.17 5.72
N LEU A 186 2.56 -4.19 4.44
CA LEU A 186 3.33 -4.70 3.32
C LEU A 186 3.43 -3.63 2.23
N VAL A 187 4.59 -3.52 1.60
CA VAL A 187 4.88 -2.55 0.54
C VAL A 187 5.26 -3.28 -0.74
N PRO A 188 4.34 -3.39 -1.71
CA PRO A 188 4.67 -3.81 -3.05
C PRO A 188 5.58 -2.78 -3.74
N ILE A 189 6.76 -3.21 -4.14
CA ILE A 189 7.77 -2.42 -4.83
C ILE A 189 7.81 -2.89 -6.29
N VAL A 190 7.58 -1.99 -7.25
CA VAL A 190 7.83 -2.32 -8.67
C VAL A 190 9.33 -2.31 -8.91
N ALA A 191 9.87 -3.47 -9.28
CA ALA A 191 11.28 -3.67 -9.63
C ALA A 191 11.42 -4.49 -10.90
N LEU A 192 12.49 -4.26 -11.65
CA LEU A 192 12.80 -4.98 -12.87
C LEU A 192 13.74 -6.15 -12.61
N ASP A 193 13.50 -7.28 -13.29
CA ASP A 193 14.45 -8.38 -13.38
C ASP A 193 15.59 -8.08 -14.38
N ALA A 194 16.47 -9.06 -14.59
CA ALA A 194 17.60 -8.94 -15.53
C ALA A 194 17.14 -8.75 -16.99
N GLU A 195 15.96 -9.26 -17.33
CA GLU A 195 15.34 -9.15 -18.65
C GLU A 195 14.52 -7.84 -18.83
N GLY A 196 14.41 -7.02 -17.78
CA GLY A 196 13.67 -5.76 -17.79
C GLY A 196 12.15 -5.92 -17.60
N ARG A 197 11.69 -7.09 -17.14
CA ARG A 197 10.28 -7.34 -16.84
C ARG A 197 9.93 -6.81 -15.44
N ALA A 198 8.75 -6.20 -15.30
CA ALA A 198 8.31 -5.62 -14.05
C ALA A 198 7.68 -6.66 -13.10
N TRP A 199 8.10 -6.63 -11.83
CA TRP A 199 7.59 -7.48 -10.76
C TRP A 199 7.16 -6.64 -9.57
N TYR A 200 6.20 -7.12 -8.79
CA TYR A 200 5.95 -6.61 -7.45
C TYR A 200 6.79 -7.42 -6.45
N ALA A 201 7.87 -6.83 -5.95
CA ALA A 201 8.60 -7.36 -4.80
C ALA A 201 7.90 -6.83 -3.53
N ILE A 202 7.14 -7.71 -2.85
CA ILE A 202 6.31 -7.32 -1.71
C ILE A 202 7.14 -7.48 -0.43
N ALA A 203 7.60 -6.37 0.12
CA ALA A 203 8.42 -6.34 1.33
C ALA A 203 7.56 -6.05 2.58
N GLU A 204 8.02 -6.56 3.74
CA GLU A 204 7.55 -6.06 5.03
C GLU A 204 7.83 -4.56 5.13
N ARG A 205 6.90 -3.80 5.76
CA ARG A 205 7.03 -2.34 5.86
C ARG A 205 8.31 -1.91 6.59
N ASP A 206 8.73 -2.67 7.57
CA ASP A 206 9.93 -2.44 8.38
C ASP A 206 11.08 -3.39 8.03
N ALA A 207 11.10 -3.93 6.80
CA ALA A 207 12.20 -4.76 6.33
C ALA A 207 13.54 -4.00 6.41
N PRO A 208 14.63 -4.66 6.85
CA PRO A 208 15.94 -4.06 6.79
C PRO A 208 16.27 -3.52 5.39
N GLY A 209 16.78 -2.29 5.34
CA GLY A 209 17.08 -1.59 4.08
C GLY A 209 15.90 -0.88 3.43
N LEU A 210 14.65 -1.05 3.93
CA LEU A 210 13.48 -0.31 3.45
C LEU A 210 13.22 0.90 4.35
N SER A 211 13.36 2.10 3.80
CA SER A 211 13.09 3.35 4.52
C SER A 211 11.97 4.12 3.84
N VAL A 212 10.83 4.26 4.51
CA VAL A 212 9.72 5.09 4.03
C VAL A 212 9.75 6.43 4.74
N ILE A 213 9.93 7.49 3.95
CA ILE A 213 10.18 8.84 4.43
C ILE A 213 8.86 9.61 4.47
N ASP A 214 8.63 10.33 5.56
CA ASP A 214 7.47 11.21 5.71
C ASP A 214 7.77 12.62 5.17
N ASP A 215 7.92 12.69 3.85
CA ASP A 215 8.26 13.92 3.11
C ASP A 215 7.14 14.34 2.14
N TRP A 216 5.92 13.78 2.29
CA TRP A 216 4.79 14.12 1.44
C TRP A 216 4.33 15.55 1.68
N SER A 217 4.33 16.36 0.61
CA SER A 217 3.86 17.73 0.64
C SER A 217 3.01 18.01 -0.60
N SER A 218 1.71 18.25 -0.39
CA SER A 218 0.78 18.58 -1.45
C SER A 218 -0.28 19.58 -0.96
N PHE A 219 -1.05 20.15 -1.88
CA PHE A 219 -2.13 21.08 -1.54
C PHE A 219 -3.40 20.38 -1.03
N GLY A 220 -3.56 19.07 -1.28
CA GLY A 220 -4.69 18.25 -0.81
C GLY A 220 -4.30 16.78 -0.68
N GLN A 221 -5.18 15.95 -0.14
CA GLN A 221 -4.93 14.53 0.15
C GLN A 221 -3.64 14.32 0.98
N ARG A 222 -3.43 15.17 1.96
CA ARG A 222 -2.19 15.21 2.75
C ARG A 222 -2.04 13.97 3.62
N GLY A 223 -3.18 13.41 4.07
CA GLY A 223 -3.24 12.17 4.85
C GLY A 223 -2.83 10.90 4.10
N THR A 224 -2.60 10.95 2.75
CA THR A 224 -2.11 9.79 2.00
C THR A 224 -0.66 9.44 2.34
N ALA A 225 0.09 10.38 2.92
CA ALA A 225 1.51 10.23 3.23
C ALA A 225 2.30 9.62 2.06
N SER A 226 2.08 10.17 0.84
CA SER A 226 2.64 9.64 -0.42
C SER A 226 4.10 10.06 -0.62
N GLY A 227 4.94 9.79 0.38
CA GLY A 227 6.34 10.20 0.43
C GLY A 227 7.29 9.36 -0.41
N THR A 228 8.57 9.47 -0.08
CA THR A 228 9.68 8.76 -0.73
C THR A 228 9.91 7.40 -0.06
N VAL A 229 10.29 6.40 -0.86
CA VAL A 229 10.74 5.08 -0.38
C VAL A 229 12.16 4.85 -0.87
N LEU A 230 13.10 4.67 0.07
CA LEU A 230 14.48 4.26 -0.21
C LEU A 230 14.59 2.75 -0.03
N ILE A 231 15.29 2.10 -0.97
CA ILE A 231 15.38 0.65 -1.06
C ILE A 231 16.86 0.29 -1.17
N GLU A 232 17.47 -0.09 -0.04
CA GLU A 232 18.90 -0.35 0.09
C GLU A 232 19.12 -1.81 0.49
N ASP A 233 19.30 -2.69 -0.52
CA ASP A 233 19.48 -4.13 -0.32
C ASP A 233 18.33 -4.83 0.41
N VAL A 234 17.10 -4.48 0.08
CA VAL A 234 15.92 -5.09 0.68
C VAL A 234 15.79 -6.54 0.23
N TRP A 235 15.79 -7.45 1.21
CA TRP A 235 15.58 -8.88 1.00
C TRP A 235 14.08 -9.19 0.87
N VAL A 236 13.70 -9.94 -0.18
CA VAL A 236 12.31 -10.37 -0.43
C VAL A 236 12.30 -11.83 -0.84
N GLU A 237 11.51 -12.65 -0.15
CA GLU A 237 11.30 -14.06 -0.52
C GLU A 237 10.63 -14.20 -1.89
N LYS A 238 10.97 -15.27 -2.62
CA LYS A 238 10.35 -15.59 -3.92
C LYS A 238 8.82 -15.76 -3.84
N THR A 239 8.30 -16.20 -2.71
CA THR A 239 6.86 -16.31 -2.45
C THR A 239 6.15 -14.96 -2.46
N HIS A 240 6.89 -13.87 -2.22
CA HIS A 240 6.42 -12.49 -2.25
C HIS A 240 6.79 -11.73 -3.53
N LEU A 241 7.34 -12.43 -4.53
CA LEU A 241 7.73 -11.85 -5.82
C LEU A 241 6.68 -12.16 -6.88
N VAL A 242 5.78 -11.21 -7.16
CA VAL A 242 4.62 -11.38 -8.03
C VAL A 242 4.90 -10.84 -9.44
N PRO A 243 4.67 -11.60 -10.53
CA PRO A 243 5.03 -11.23 -11.90
C PRO A 243 4.06 -10.19 -12.49
N ALA A 244 4.24 -8.90 -12.15
CA ALA A 244 3.38 -7.80 -12.59
C ALA A 244 3.28 -7.69 -14.12
N TRP A 245 4.36 -8.02 -14.84
CA TRP A 245 4.44 -7.99 -16.31
C TRP A 245 3.38 -8.84 -17.00
N ARG A 246 2.94 -9.96 -16.37
CA ARG A 246 1.87 -10.81 -16.92
C ARG A 246 0.53 -10.09 -17.07
N GLY A 247 0.27 -9.07 -16.28
CA GLY A 247 -0.96 -8.27 -16.38
C GLY A 247 -1.03 -7.39 -17.63
N TYR A 248 0.08 -7.22 -18.35
CA TYR A 248 0.15 -6.45 -19.59
C TYR A 248 0.15 -7.32 -20.84
N GLU A 249 0.21 -8.64 -20.68
CA GLU A 249 0.17 -9.62 -21.78
C GLU A 249 -1.20 -10.26 -21.97
N ALA A 250 -2.18 -9.93 -21.11
CA ALA A 250 -3.53 -10.52 -21.08
C ALA A 250 -4.51 -9.76 -21.97
#